data_f242ba4e6f4449a53fa69e62d62b8764
#
_entry.id   f242ba4e6f4449a53fa69e62d62b8764
#
_cell.length_a   1.000
_cell.length_b   1.000
_cell.length_c   1.000
_cell.angle_alpha   90.00
_cell.angle_beta   90.00
_cell.angle_gamma   90.00
#
_symmetry.space_group_name_H-M   'P 1'
#
loop_
_entity.id
_entity.type
_entity.pdbx_description
1 polymer ?
#
loop_
_entity_poly.entity_id
_entity_poly.type
_entity_poly.pdbx_seq_one_letter_code
_entity_poly.pdbx_strand_id
1 'polypeptide(L)'
;MKTTDNCTILRIIFAGLLVGTLDIAAAFIDYYIATGKGPEGVLKFIASGVFGMDAFSGGAGMIFAGLLFHFIIAVGFTILYFWLYAKVKFLSGKPIVFILLYALFMWSVTHLVVMPLSKVPLEGRTDLELWKIIKANLILIFMI
;
A
#
# COMPACT_ATOMS: atom_id res chain seq x y z
N MET A 1 -7.98 -9.64 31.40
CA MET A 1 -7.37 -8.54 30.63
C MET A 1 -6.63 -9.00 29.37
N LYS A 2 -6.03 -10.20 29.28
CA LYS A 2 -5.28 -10.67 28.09
C LYS A 2 -6.12 -11.11 26.87
N THR A 3 -7.38 -11.46 27.03
CA THR A 3 -8.24 -11.99 25.93
C THR A 3 -8.80 -10.90 25.01
N THR A 4 -9.03 -9.69 25.52
CA THR A 4 -9.51 -8.54 24.74
C THR A 4 -8.43 -8.00 23.80
N ASP A 5 -7.17 -8.04 24.23
CA ASP A 5 -6.05 -7.55 23.41
C ASP A 5 -5.80 -8.45 22.18
N ASN A 6 -5.86 -9.77 22.37
CA ASN A 6 -5.67 -10.73 21.28
C ASN A 6 -6.78 -10.64 20.22
N CYS A 7 -8.03 -10.42 20.63
CA CYS A 7 -9.15 -10.27 19.72
C CYS A 7 -9.04 -8.98 18.88
N THR A 8 -8.54 -7.91 19.48
CA THR A 8 -8.32 -6.62 18.80
C THR A 8 -7.18 -6.72 17.79
N ILE A 9 -6.06 -7.33 18.16
CA ILE A 9 -4.93 -7.55 17.26
C ILE A 9 -5.34 -8.39 16.04
N LEU A 10 -6.07 -9.49 16.27
CA LEU A 10 -6.54 -10.35 15.20
C LEU A 10 -7.47 -9.61 14.21
N ARG A 11 -8.37 -8.76 14.73
CA ARG A 11 -9.25 -7.92 13.91
C ARG A 11 -8.46 -6.93 13.06
N ILE A 12 -7.41 -6.31 13.60
CA ILE A 12 -6.54 -5.38 12.88
C ILE A 12 -5.78 -6.09 11.76
N ILE A 13 -5.22 -7.27 12.05
CA ILE A 13 -4.53 -8.09 11.05
C ILE A 13 -5.49 -8.50 9.92
N PHE A 14 -6.69 -8.98 10.28
CA PHE A 14 -7.70 -9.37 9.29
C PHE A 14 -8.13 -8.18 8.43
N ALA A 15 -8.35 -7.01 9.03
CA ALA A 15 -8.64 -5.79 8.30
C ALA A 15 -7.50 -5.42 7.33
N GLY A 16 -6.23 -5.52 7.78
CA GLY A 16 -5.07 -5.26 6.94
C GLY A 16 -4.93 -6.23 5.77
N LEU A 17 -5.24 -7.51 5.99
CA LEU A 17 -5.26 -8.50 4.90
C LEU A 17 -6.39 -8.23 3.91
N LEU A 18 -7.57 -7.85 4.38
CA LEU A 18 -8.70 -7.52 3.52
C LEU A 18 -8.41 -6.28 2.67
N VAL A 19 -7.96 -5.18 3.31
CA VAL A 19 -7.58 -3.94 2.62
C VAL A 19 -6.45 -4.20 1.63
N GLY A 20 -5.40 -4.93 2.04
CA GLY A 20 -4.30 -5.30 1.16
C GLY A 20 -4.73 -6.15 -0.04
N THR A 21 -5.69 -7.05 0.14
CA THR A 21 -6.24 -7.84 -0.97
C THR A 21 -6.98 -6.97 -1.98
N LEU A 22 -7.80 -6.05 -1.50
CA LEU A 22 -8.52 -5.11 -2.36
C LEU A 22 -7.55 -4.16 -3.09
N ASP A 23 -6.56 -3.64 -2.38
CA ASP A 23 -5.55 -2.73 -2.94
C ASP A 23 -4.74 -3.40 -4.05
N ILE A 24 -4.21 -4.60 -3.80
CA ILE A 24 -3.46 -5.31 -4.85
C ILE A 24 -4.34 -5.70 -6.03
N ALA A 25 -5.60 -6.05 -5.81
CA ALA A 25 -6.55 -6.33 -6.88
C ALA A 25 -6.81 -5.09 -7.75
N ALA A 26 -6.99 -3.92 -7.14
CA ALA A 26 -7.13 -2.65 -7.85
C ALA A 26 -5.86 -2.31 -8.64
N ALA A 27 -4.68 -2.52 -8.05
CA ALA A 27 -3.40 -2.31 -8.73
C ALA A 27 -3.22 -3.25 -9.94
N PHE A 28 -3.67 -4.50 -9.84
CA PHE A 28 -3.65 -5.45 -10.96
C PHE A 28 -4.56 -5.01 -12.11
N ILE A 29 -5.78 -4.57 -11.78
CA ILE A 29 -6.75 -4.07 -12.77
C ILE A 29 -6.20 -2.82 -13.46
N ASP A 30 -5.69 -1.87 -12.69
CA ASP A 30 -5.12 -0.63 -13.24
C ASP A 30 -3.92 -0.90 -14.16
N TYR A 31 -3.03 -1.79 -13.73
CA TYR A 31 -1.87 -2.19 -14.53
C TYR A 31 -2.28 -2.91 -15.82
N TYR A 32 -3.26 -3.80 -15.75
CA TYR A 32 -3.79 -4.49 -16.92
C TYR A 32 -4.42 -3.53 -17.93
N ILE A 33 -5.23 -2.59 -17.45
CA ILE A 33 -5.84 -1.55 -18.31
C ILE A 33 -4.78 -0.68 -18.98
N ALA A 34 -3.72 -0.32 -18.23
CA ALA A 34 -2.68 0.56 -18.73
C ALA A 34 -1.70 -0.11 -19.71
N THR A 35 -1.43 -1.42 -19.53
CA THR A 35 -0.34 -2.10 -20.24
C THR A 35 -0.76 -3.33 -21.05
N GLY A 36 -1.94 -3.89 -20.80
CA GLY A 36 -2.38 -5.18 -21.34
C GLY A 36 -1.60 -6.39 -20.79
N LYS A 37 -0.75 -6.20 -19.77
CA LYS A 37 0.13 -7.25 -19.21
C LYS A 37 -0.48 -7.83 -17.94
N GLY A 38 -0.03 -9.05 -17.57
CA GLY A 38 -0.47 -9.74 -16.38
C GLY A 38 0.00 -9.12 -15.06
N PRO A 39 -0.56 -9.59 -13.92
CA PRO A 39 -0.32 -9.01 -12.60
C PRO A 39 1.12 -9.16 -12.08
N GLU A 40 1.90 -10.08 -12.67
CA GLU A 40 3.29 -10.35 -12.29
C GLU A 40 4.18 -9.09 -12.37
N GLY A 41 3.88 -8.17 -13.28
CA GLY A 41 4.62 -6.91 -13.41
C GLY A 41 4.49 -6.04 -12.17
N VAL A 42 3.31 -5.95 -11.57
CA VAL A 42 3.06 -5.21 -10.32
C VAL A 42 3.84 -5.84 -9.17
N LEU A 43 3.79 -7.17 -9.03
CA LEU A 43 4.46 -7.88 -7.94
C LEU A 43 5.98 -7.79 -8.06
N LYS A 44 6.53 -7.93 -9.27
CA LYS A 44 7.95 -7.72 -9.52
C LYS A 44 8.39 -6.28 -9.23
N PHE A 45 7.53 -5.30 -9.54
CA PHE A 45 7.79 -3.91 -9.20
C PHE A 45 7.86 -3.70 -7.68
N ILE A 46 6.96 -4.32 -6.89
CA ILE A 46 7.02 -4.26 -5.42
C ILE A 46 8.30 -4.94 -4.91
N ALA A 47 8.65 -6.11 -5.45
CA ALA A 47 9.88 -6.82 -5.11
C ALA A 47 11.14 -5.99 -5.43
N SER A 48 11.09 -5.17 -6.49
CA SER A 48 12.23 -4.33 -6.88
C SER A 48 12.59 -3.28 -5.82
N GLY A 49 11.70 -2.98 -4.90
CA GLY A 49 11.98 -2.13 -3.75
C GLY A 49 13.15 -2.65 -2.89
N VAL A 50 13.33 -3.97 -2.84
CA VAL A 50 14.40 -4.64 -2.09
C VAL A 50 15.50 -5.17 -3.01
N PHE A 51 15.11 -5.81 -4.11
CA PHE A 51 16.01 -6.53 -5.01
C PHE A 51 16.48 -5.71 -6.23
N GLY A 52 15.96 -4.49 -6.42
CA GLY A 52 16.32 -3.65 -7.56
C GLY A 52 15.92 -4.27 -8.90
N MET A 53 16.74 -4.08 -9.92
CA MET A 53 16.50 -4.58 -11.28
C MET A 53 16.41 -6.10 -11.36
N ASP A 54 17.07 -6.85 -10.46
CA ASP A 54 17.04 -8.30 -10.44
C ASP A 54 15.63 -8.89 -10.23
N ALA A 55 14.73 -8.10 -9.60
CA ALA A 55 13.35 -8.50 -9.43
C ALA A 55 12.62 -8.72 -10.77
N PHE A 56 12.96 -7.97 -11.81
CA PHE A 56 12.29 -8.07 -13.12
C PHE A 56 12.75 -9.28 -13.92
N SER A 57 14.02 -9.69 -13.77
CA SER A 57 14.57 -10.89 -14.40
C SER A 57 14.26 -12.17 -13.62
N GLY A 58 13.88 -12.04 -12.34
CA GLY A 58 13.54 -13.17 -11.48
C GLY A 58 12.22 -13.85 -11.85
N GLY A 59 12.14 -15.15 -11.53
CA GLY A 59 10.96 -15.98 -11.78
C GLY A 59 9.89 -15.86 -10.69
N ALA A 60 9.15 -16.96 -10.45
CA ALA A 60 8.05 -17.04 -9.48
C ALA A 60 8.43 -16.60 -8.05
N GLY A 61 9.69 -16.81 -7.65
CA GLY A 61 10.19 -16.38 -6.34
C GLY A 61 10.08 -14.86 -6.12
N MET A 62 10.34 -14.04 -7.16
CA MET A 62 10.20 -12.59 -7.05
C MET A 62 8.74 -12.14 -7.02
N ILE A 63 7.86 -12.86 -7.70
CA ILE A 63 6.41 -12.63 -7.65
C ILE A 63 5.92 -12.89 -6.23
N PHE A 64 6.30 -14.01 -5.61
CA PHE A 64 5.93 -14.33 -4.25
C PHE A 64 6.51 -13.33 -3.23
N ALA A 65 7.77 -12.93 -3.40
CA ALA A 65 8.40 -11.91 -2.55
C ALA A 65 7.65 -10.56 -2.63
N GLY A 66 7.26 -10.14 -3.83
CA GLY A 66 6.48 -8.92 -4.03
C GLY A 66 5.11 -8.98 -3.33
N LEU A 67 4.42 -10.11 -3.43
CA LEU A 67 3.15 -10.33 -2.75
C LEU A 67 3.32 -10.29 -1.22
N LEU A 68 4.36 -10.94 -0.70
CA LEU A 68 4.67 -10.94 0.72
C LEU A 68 4.95 -9.52 1.23
N PHE A 69 5.81 -8.77 0.54
CA PHE A 69 6.12 -7.39 0.91
C PHE A 69 4.88 -6.49 0.85
N HIS A 70 4.02 -6.67 -0.14
CA HIS A 70 2.77 -5.94 -0.23
C HIS A 70 1.92 -6.13 1.03
N PHE A 71 1.69 -7.37 1.46
CA PHE A 71 0.88 -7.65 2.65
C PHE A 71 1.54 -7.18 3.95
N ILE A 72 2.87 -7.28 4.07
CA ILE A 72 3.60 -6.73 5.22
C ILE A 72 3.38 -5.21 5.31
N ILE A 73 3.48 -4.50 4.20
CA ILE A 73 3.26 -3.06 4.12
C ILE A 73 1.80 -2.73 4.43
N ALA A 74 0.83 -3.44 3.83
CA ALA A 74 -0.60 -3.20 4.03
C ALA A 74 -1.02 -3.39 5.50
N VAL A 75 -0.57 -4.48 6.14
CA VAL A 75 -0.82 -4.73 7.57
C VAL A 75 -0.13 -3.67 8.43
N GLY A 76 1.11 -3.31 8.12
CA GLY A 76 1.85 -2.26 8.84
C GLY A 76 1.12 -0.92 8.82
N PHE A 77 0.64 -0.51 7.66
CA PHE A 77 -0.16 0.71 7.54
C PHE A 77 -1.52 0.60 8.24
N THR A 78 -2.15 -0.56 8.21
CA THR A 78 -3.41 -0.77 8.96
C THR A 78 -3.19 -0.63 10.45
N ILE A 79 -2.12 -1.21 11.00
CA ILE A 79 -1.74 -1.04 12.42
C ILE A 79 -1.51 0.45 12.73
N LEU A 80 -0.78 1.15 11.87
CA LEU A 80 -0.50 2.58 12.02
C LEU A 80 -1.79 3.42 11.99
N TYR A 81 -2.74 3.08 11.11
CA TYR A 81 -4.06 3.72 11.06
C TYR A 81 -4.78 3.64 12.39
N PHE A 82 -4.94 2.44 12.94
CA PHE A 82 -5.64 2.26 14.21
C PHE A 82 -4.91 2.93 15.38
N TRP A 83 -3.58 2.90 15.37
CA TRP A 83 -2.78 3.57 16.38
C TRP A 83 -2.93 5.10 16.33
N LEU A 84 -2.85 5.69 15.13
CA LEU A 84 -3.06 7.14 14.95
C LEU A 84 -4.50 7.54 15.29
N TYR A 85 -5.49 6.78 14.86
CA TYR A 85 -6.90 7.05 15.16
C TYR A 85 -7.16 7.09 16.67
N ALA A 86 -6.53 6.19 17.42
CA ALA A 86 -6.63 6.17 18.89
C ALA A 86 -5.93 7.36 19.56
N LYS A 87 -4.87 7.91 18.95
CA LYS A 87 -4.08 9.02 19.50
C LYS A 87 -4.66 10.40 19.16
N VAL A 88 -5.20 10.57 17.96
CA VAL A 88 -5.65 11.87 17.44
C VAL A 88 -7.12 12.10 17.80
N LYS A 89 -7.39 12.36 19.08
CA LYS A 89 -8.75 12.56 19.62
C LYS A 89 -9.54 13.67 18.91
N PHE A 90 -8.87 14.70 18.39
CA PHE A 90 -9.50 15.80 17.66
C PHE A 90 -10.20 15.34 16.36
N LEU A 91 -9.68 14.27 15.74
CA LEU A 91 -10.22 13.72 14.49
C LEU A 91 -11.17 12.53 14.72
N SER A 92 -11.24 11.98 15.93
CA SER A 92 -12.10 10.82 16.25
C SER A 92 -13.60 11.09 16.04
N GLY A 93 -14.04 12.36 16.07
CA GLY A 93 -15.40 12.78 15.73
C GLY A 93 -15.64 13.07 14.25
N LYS A 94 -14.61 12.95 13.39
CA LYS A 94 -14.67 13.28 11.97
C LYS A 94 -14.00 12.18 11.13
N PRO A 95 -14.58 10.99 11.04
CA PRO A 95 -13.94 9.82 10.42
C PRO A 95 -13.55 10.08 8.96
N ILE A 96 -14.39 10.75 8.18
CA ILE A 96 -14.12 11.06 6.77
C ILE A 96 -12.87 11.96 6.63
N VAL A 97 -12.73 12.97 7.46
CA VAL A 97 -11.56 13.86 7.45
C VAL A 97 -10.29 13.08 7.82
N PHE A 98 -10.40 12.19 8.81
CA PHE A 98 -9.28 11.34 9.20
C PHE A 98 -8.84 10.41 8.06
N ILE A 99 -9.79 9.78 7.37
CA ILE A 99 -9.51 8.91 6.21
C ILE A 99 -8.80 9.68 5.10
N LEU A 100 -9.28 10.88 4.75
CA LEU A 100 -8.67 11.73 3.72
C LEU A 100 -7.23 12.12 4.08
N LEU A 101 -7.01 12.58 5.30
CA LEU A 101 -5.68 12.95 5.78
C LEU A 101 -4.75 11.74 5.85
N TYR A 102 -5.28 10.58 6.24
CA TYR A 102 -4.50 9.35 6.29
C TYR A 102 -4.11 8.85 4.90
N ALA A 103 -5.02 8.90 3.92
CA ALA A 103 -4.72 8.54 2.54
C ALA A 103 -3.62 9.46 1.96
N LEU A 104 -3.71 10.77 2.19
CA LEU A 104 -2.68 11.73 1.78
C LEU A 104 -1.33 11.45 2.47
N PHE A 105 -1.36 11.15 3.77
CA PHE A 105 -0.18 10.76 4.53
C PHE A 105 0.47 9.49 3.97
N MET A 106 -0.32 8.45 3.72
CA MET A 106 0.13 7.19 3.12
C MET A 106 0.79 7.41 1.76
N TRP A 107 0.13 8.18 0.90
CA TRP A 107 0.67 8.54 -0.40
C TRP A 107 2.01 9.27 -0.26
N SER A 108 2.08 10.25 0.64
CA SER A 108 3.31 11.02 0.89
C SER A 108 4.44 10.13 1.40
N VAL A 109 4.18 9.27 2.39
CA VAL A 109 5.19 8.35 2.93
C VAL A 109 5.69 7.39 1.83
N THR A 110 4.78 6.84 1.04
CA THR A 110 5.16 5.91 -0.03
C THR A 110 6.03 6.59 -1.08
N HIS A 111 5.65 7.78 -1.56
CA HIS A 111 6.33 8.44 -2.69
C HIS A 111 7.54 9.26 -2.28
N LEU A 112 7.54 9.88 -1.08
CA LEU A 112 8.61 10.75 -0.64
C LEU A 112 9.65 10.05 0.25
N VAL A 113 9.29 8.91 0.87
CA VAL A 113 10.17 8.19 1.78
C VAL A 113 10.48 6.79 1.25
N VAL A 114 9.45 5.95 1.05
CA VAL A 114 9.66 4.54 0.68
C VAL A 114 10.30 4.42 -0.70
N MET A 115 9.80 5.14 -1.69
CA MET A 115 10.30 5.08 -3.06
C MET A 115 11.75 5.54 -3.20
N PRO A 116 12.18 6.70 -2.66
CA PRO A 116 13.57 7.15 -2.75
C PRO A 116 14.55 6.28 -1.95
N LEU A 117 14.11 5.69 -0.83
CA LEU A 117 14.91 4.79 -0.01
C LEU A 117 14.97 3.36 -0.54
N SER A 118 14.06 3.00 -1.44
CA SER A 118 14.01 1.67 -2.06
C SER A 118 14.93 1.60 -3.28
N LYS A 119 15.23 0.38 -3.72
CA LYS A 119 16.01 0.11 -4.94
C LYS A 119 15.15 0.14 -6.22
N VAL A 120 13.94 0.69 -6.15
CA VAL A 120 13.05 0.80 -7.33
C VAL A 120 13.73 1.65 -8.39
N PRO A 121 13.85 1.18 -9.63
CA PRO A 121 14.40 1.99 -10.73
C PRO A 121 13.52 3.21 -10.98
N LEU A 122 14.11 4.39 -10.82
CA LEU A 122 13.40 5.68 -10.96
C LEU A 122 13.40 6.20 -12.41
N GLU A 123 14.03 5.49 -13.34
CA GLU A 123 14.11 5.88 -14.75
C GLU A 123 12.70 5.96 -15.36
N GLY A 124 12.35 7.13 -15.89
CA GLY A 124 11.06 7.41 -16.51
C GLY A 124 9.97 7.99 -15.58
N ARG A 125 10.31 8.36 -14.35
CA ARG A 125 9.35 8.87 -13.34
C ARG A 125 9.29 10.39 -13.20
N THR A 126 9.61 11.13 -14.22
CA THR A 126 9.62 12.61 -14.18
C THR A 126 8.22 13.25 -14.16
N ASP A 127 7.17 12.48 -14.34
CA ASP A 127 5.82 13.02 -14.41
C ASP A 127 5.05 12.79 -13.10
N LEU A 128 5.16 13.76 -12.18
CA LEU A 128 4.17 14.01 -11.12
C LEU A 128 2.85 14.46 -11.78
N GLU A 129 2.23 13.61 -12.58
CA GLU A 129 0.92 13.90 -13.12
C GLU A 129 -0.07 13.96 -11.97
N LEU A 130 -0.63 15.14 -11.72
CA LEU A 130 -1.68 15.38 -10.70
C LEU A 130 -2.79 14.33 -10.78
N TRP A 131 -3.12 13.88 -11.99
CA TRP A 131 -4.09 12.82 -12.21
C TRP A 131 -3.70 11.47 -11.58
N LYS A 132 -2.44 11.06 -11.66
CA LYS A 132 -1.96 9.83 -11.04
C LYS A 132 -2.02 9.90 -9.51
N ILE A 133 -1.73 11.09 -8.96
CA ILE A 133 -1.86 11.36 -7.51
C ILE A 133 -3.31 11.28 -7.08
N ILE A 134 -4.21 11.96 -7.81
CA ILE A 134 -5.65 11.96 -7.51
C ILE A 134 -6.21 10.53 -7.59
N LYS A 135 -5.88 9.79 -8.63
CA LYS A 135 -6.33 8.41 -8.83
C LYS A 135 -5.87 7.48 -7.71
N ALA A 136 -4.59 7.53 -7.33
CA ALA A 136 -4.05 6.74 -6.24
C ALA A 136 -4.72 7.05 -4.90
N ASN A 137 -4.96 8.33 -4.60
CA ASN A 137 -5.67 8.74 -3.38
C ASN A 137 -7.14 8.34 -3.41
N LEU A 138 -7.84 8.40 -4.54
CA LEU A 138 -9.23 7.95 -4.65
C LEU A 138 -9.35 6.46 -4.37
N ILE A 139 -8.44 5.65 -4.90
CA ILE A 139 -8.40 4.21 -4.63
C ILE A 139 -8.21 3.96 -3.14
N LEU A 140 -7.22 4.62 -2.50
CA LEU A 140 -6.97 4.48 -1.07
C LEU A 140 -8.16 4.90 -0.20
N ILE A 141 -8.83 6.02 -0.54
CA ILE A 141 -10.01 6.52 0.18
C ILE A 141 -11.17 5.52 0.10
N PHE A 142 -11.37 4.91 -1.06
CA PHE A 142 -12.44 3.93 -1.27
C PHE A 142 -12.20 2.61 -0.49
N MET A 143 -10.95 2.31 -0.15
CA MET A 143 -10.53 1.06 0.47
C MET A 143 -10.40 1.14 2.00
N ILE A 144 -10.33 2.32 2.58
CA ILE A 144 -10.27 2.55 4.03
C ILE A 144 -11.67 2.78 4.61
#